data_781b02c736abf6069694473eb1373942
#
_entry.id   781b02c736abf6069694473eb1373942
#
_cell.length_a   1.000
_cell.length_b   1.000
_cell.length_c   1.000
_cell.angle_alpha   90.00
_cell.angle_beta   90.00
_cell.angle_gamma   90.00
#
_symmetry.space_group_name_H-M   'P 1'
#
loop_
_entity.id
_entity.type
_entity.pdbx_description
1 polymer ?
#
loop_
_entity_poly.entity_id
_entity_poly.type
_entity_poly.pdbx_seq_one_letter_code
_entity_poly.pdbx_strand_id
1 'polypeptide(L)'
;MTDKRLVVLVGATGSGKTDLSIRLAKHYRAPILSTDSRQVYRGMPIGTAQPTNEQLKAIEHHFIATLDIQQDFNCGQYEVQALELLRQLFVRHDTVIAVGGSGLYVKALCEGMDDLPEADPELRRTLRQRLANEGLESLGEELKRLDPVYYAQVDRSNPARVVRALEVCLQTG
;
A
#
# COMPACT_ATOMS: atom_id res chain seq x y z
N MET A 1 4.68 -28.44 14.95
CA MET A 1 4.92 -27.05 14.46
C MET A 1 3.56 -26.40 14.38
N THR A 2 3.32 -25.30 15.09
CA THR A 2 2.07 -24.54 14.98
C THR A 2 2.06 -23.83 13.64
N ASP A 3 0.93 -23.91 12.92
CA ASP A 3 0.76 -23.22 11.65
C ASP A 3 0.77 -21.71 11.87
N LYS A 4 1.65 -21.00 11.20
CA LYS A 4 1.71 -19.54 11.24
C LYS A 4 0.54 -18.95 10.42
N ARG A 5 -0.16 -17.95 10.98
CA ARG A 5 -1.40 -17.41 10.39
C ARG A 5 -1.34 -15.90 10.29
N LEU A 6 -1.58 -15.39 9.10
CA LEU A 6 -1.90 -13.98 8.87
C LEU A 6 -3.42 -13.84 8.73
N VAL A 7 -4.06 -13.16 9.66
CA VAL A 7 -5.49 -12.84 9.59
C VAL A 7 -5.66 -11.45 9.02
N VAL A 8 -6.26 -11.33 7.84
CA VAL A 8 -6.40 -10.04 7.15
C VAL A 8 -7.83 -9.52 7.29
N LEU A 9 -7.95 -8.35 7.93
CA LEU A 9 -9.23 -7.68 8.17
C LEU A 9 -9.35 -6.44 7.28
N VAL A 10 -10.17 -6.53 6.26
CA VAL A 10 -10.41 -5.47 5.26
C VAL A 10 -11.82 -4.92 5.35
N GLY A 11 -12.01 -3.68 4.92
CA GLY A 11 -13.31 -3.05 4.85
C GLY A 11 -13.22 -1.52 4.76
N ALA A 12 -14.35 -0.87 4.52
CA ALA A 12 -14.42 0.59 4.40
C ALA A 12 -14.03 1.32 5.69
N THR A 13 -13.59 2.57 5.57
CA THR A 13 -13.36 3.45 6.73
C THR A 13 -14.65 3.59 7.54
N GLY A 14 -14.55 3.56 8.87
CA GLY A 14 -15.73 3.67 9.76
C GLY A 14 -16.51 2.36 9.97
N SER A 15 -16.09 1.22 9.39
CA SER A 15 -16.79 -0.08 9.53
C SER A 15 -16.47 -0.85 10.82
N GLY A 16 -15.80 -0.24 11.79
CA GLY A 16 -15.48 -0.90 13.07
C GLY A 16 -14.30 -1.86 13.06
N LYS A 17 -13.48 -1.85 11.98
CA LYS A 17 -12.29 -2.73 11.85
C LYS A 17 -11.32 -2.62 13.02
N THR A 18 -11.06 -1.41 13.50
CA THR A 18 -10.10 -1.17 14.58
C THR A 18 -10.51 -1.90 15.86
N ASP A 19 -11.76 -1.77 16.27
CA ASP A 19 -12.24 -2.44 17.50
C ASP A 19 -12.24 -3.96 17.33
N LEU A 20 -12.65 -4.46 16.15
CA LEU A 20 -12.61 -5.88 15.85
C LEU A 20 -11.17 -6.40 15.84
N SER A 21 -10.23 -5.68 15.22
CA SER A 21 -8.81 -6.08 15.18
C SER A 21 -8.21 -6.19 16.59
N ILE A 22 -8.53 -5.27 17.49
CA ILE A 22 -8.08 -5.30 18.89
C ILE A 22 -8.68 -6.50 19.64
N ARG A 23 -9.95 -6.81 19.43
CA ARG A 23 -10.57 -8.01 20.01
C ARG A 23 -9.91 -9.30 19.53
N LEU A 24 -9.66 -9.41 18.24
CA LEU A 24 -8.94 -10.53 17.65
C LEU A 24 -7.51 -10.61 18.17
N ALA A 25 -6.79 -9.49 18.21
CA ALA A 25 -5.42 -9.43 18.71
C ALA A 25 -5.31 -9.88 20.18
N LYS A 26 -6.26 -9.47 21.04
CA LYS A 26 -6.34 -9.97 22.42
C LYS A 26 -6.63 -11.46 22.50
N HIS A 27 -7.55 -11.95 21.68
CA HIS A 27 -7.95 -13.37 21.65
C HIS A 27 -6.77 -14.27 21.21
N TYR A 28 -6.08 -13.88 20.15
CA TYR A 28 -4.95 -14.68 19.61
C TYR A 28 -3.61 -14.31 20.21
N ARG A 29 -3.53 -13.35 21.12
CA ARG A 29 -2.27 -12.76 21.65
C ARG A 29 -1.33 -12.35 20.51
N ALA A 30 -1.91 -11.68 19.52
CA ALA A 30 -1.27 -11.35 18.26
C ALA A 30 -0.96 -9.84 18.18
N PRO A 31 0.15 -9.44 17.55
CA PRO A 31 0.36 -8.05 17.15
C PRO A 31 -0.53 -7.67 15.98
N ILE A 32 -0.72 -6.35 15.81
CA ILE A 32 -1.46 -5.76 14.69
C ILE A 32 -0.49 -5.08 13.72
N LEU A 33 -0.69 -5.33 12.43
CA LEU A 33 0.02 -4.71 11.33
C LEU A 33 -0.99 -3.88 10.51
N SER A 34 -0.79 -2.54 10.43
CA SER A 34 -1.66 -1.70 9.63
C SER A 34 -1.39 -1.86 8.14
N THR A 35 -2.47 -2.05 7.35
CA THR A 35 -2.48 -2.01 5.89
C THR A 35 -3.15 -0.73 5.38
N ASP A 36 -2.97 0.37 6.09
CA ASP A 36 -3.48 1.68 5.71
C ASP A 36 -2.34 2.63 5.30
N SER A 37 -2.36 3.08 4.05
CA SER A 37 -1.30 3.91 3.47
C SER A 37 -1.17 5.31 4.08
N ARG A 38 -2.10 5.71 4.93
CA ARG A 38 -2.09 7.03 5.57
C ARG A 38 -1.78 6.96 7.06
N GLN A 39 -2.16 5.87 7.73
CA GLN A 39 -1.90 5.69 9.15
C GLN A 39 -0.41 5.58 9.50
N VAL A 40 0.43 5.27 8.52
CA VAL A 40 1.88 5.17 8.68
C VAL A 40 2.53 6.53 9.04
N TYR A 41 1.90 7.65 8.67
CA TYR A 41 2.44 8.98 8.87
C TYR A 41 2.11 9.56 10.25
N ARG A 42 3.09 10.23 10.86
CA ARG A 42 2.94 11.00 12.11
C ARG A 42 2.14 12.27 11.88
N GLY A 43 1.57 12.81 12.97
CA GLY A 43 0.93 14.12 12.94
C GLY A 43 -0.49 14.18 12.38
N MET A 44 -1.05 13.06 11.93
CA MET A 44 -2.38 13.02 11.33
C MET A 44 -3.35 12.01 12.01
N PRO A 45 -3.42 11.92 13.34
CA PRO A 45 -4.16 10.85 14.00
C PRO A 45 -5.67 10.89 13.72
N ILE A 46 -6.26 12.09 13.65
CA ILE A 46 -7.70 12.27 13.42
C ILE A 46 -8.05 12.01 11.95
N GLY A 47 -7.32 12.66 11.03
CA GLY A 47 -7.61 12.59 9.59
C GLY A 47 -7.41 11.20 8.98
N THR A 48 -6.64 10.34 9.63
CA THR A 48 -6.36 8.96 9.19
C THR A 48 -7.02 7.91 10.07
N ALA A 49 -7.80 8.32 11.06
CA ALA A 49 -8.43 7.43 12.03
C ALA A 49 -7.45 6.42 12.66
N GLN A 50 -6.28 6.90 13.08
CA GLN A 50 -5.31 6.07 13.79
C GLN A 50 -5.90 5.53 15.09
N PRO A 51 -5.44 4.37 15.58
CA PRO A 51 -5.81 3.87 16.90
C PRO A 51 -5.49 4.88 18.00
N THR A 52 -6.32 4.90 19.05
CA THR A 52 -6.10 5.77 20.22
C THR A 52 -4.87 5.35 21.01
N ASN A 53 -4.35 6.25 21.86
CA ASN A 53 -3.21 5.94 22.72
C ASN A 53 -3.50 4.75 23.66
N GLU A 54 -4.73 4.58 24.13
CA GLU A 54 -5.14 3.43 24.93
C GLU A 54 -5.08 2.14 24.12
N GLN A 55 -5.52 2.19 22.85
CA GLN A 55 -5.49 1.05 21.95
C GLN A 55 -4.05 0.67 21.59
N LEU A 56 -3.19 1.65 21.32
CA LEU A 56 -1.76 1.44 21.03
C LEU A 56 -1.00 0.86 22.24
N LYS A 57 -1.35 1.27 23.47
CA LYS A 57 -0.78 0.69 24.69
C LYS A 57 -1.26 -0.73 24.98
N ALA A 58 -2.48 -1.05 24.56
CA ALA A 58 -3.09 -2.35 24.85
C ALA A 58 -2.56 -3.48 23.96
N ILE A 59 -2.15 -3.19 22.73
CA ILE A 59 -1.72 -4.15 21.72
C ILE A 59 -0.52 -3.55 20.96
N GLU A 60 0.46 -4.40 20.65
CA GLU A 60 1.59 -4.05 19.77
C GLU A 60 1.05 -3.76 18.36
N HIS A 61 1.31 -2.54 17.85
CA HIS A 61 0.90 -2.10 16.51
C HIS A 61 2.12 -1.73 15.68
N HIS A 62 2.07 -2.04 14.38
CA HIS A 62 3.10 -1.73 13.40
C HIS A 62 2.52 -0.92 12.23
N PHE A 63 3.36 -0.11 11.58
CA PHE A 63 2.97 0.83 10.51
C PHE A 63 1.92 1.86 10.94
N ILE A 64 1.97 2.28 12.21
CA ILE A 64 1.19 3.39 12.74
C ILE A 64 2.16 4.49 13.17
N ALA A 65 2.03 5.69 12.60
CA ALA A 65 2.82 6.88 12.95
C ALA A 65 4.35 6.63 12.98
N THR A 66 4.88 5.89 12.02
CA THR A 66 6.29 5.51 11.95
C THR A 66 7.12 6.45 11.06
N LEU A 67 6.49 7.13 10.09
CA LEU A 67 7.13 7.98 9.09
C LEU A 67 6.73 9.45 9.25
N ASP A 68 7.60 10.34 8.81
CA ASP A 68 7.28 11.76 8.70
C ASP A 68 6.55 12.05 7.38
N ILE A 69 5.70 13.09 7.36
CA ILE A 69 4.82 13.38 6.22
C ILE A 69 5.57 13.73 4.92
N GLN A 70 6.84 14.13 5.03
CA GLN A 70 7.71 14.42 3.87
C GLN A 70 8.35 13.16 3.28
N GLN A 71 8.28 12.03 3.95
CA GLN A 71 8.87 10.78 3.48
C GLN A 71 7.94 10.11 2.48
N ASP A 72 8.45 9.80 1.30
CA ASP A 72 7.74 8.96 0.35
C ASP A 72 7.69 7.51 0.84
N PHE A 73 6.50 6.93 0.79
CA PHE A 73 6.30 5.54 1.15
C PHE A 73 5.29 4.88 0.19
N ASN A 74 5.81 4.10 -0.71
CA ASN A 74 5.01 3.44 -1.75
C ASN A 74 4.67 1.98 -1.38
N CYS A 75 3.86 1.34 -2.23
CA CYS A 75 3.38 -0.01 -2.02
C CYS A 75 4.49 -1.07 -2.03
N GLY A 76 5.50 -0.92 -2.89
CA GLY A 76 6.64 -1.83 -2.94
C GLY A 76 7.51 -1.75 -1.68
N GLN A 77 7.77 -0.53 -1.19
CA GLN A 77 8.47 -0.33 0.08
C GLN A 77 7.68 -0.92 1.26
N TYR A 78 6.35 -0.76 1.24
CA TYR A 78 5.49 -1.39 2.23
C TYR A 78 5.61 -2.92 2.19
N GLU A 79 5.54 -3.52 1.01
CA GLU A 79 5.66 -4.97 0.84
C GLU A 79 6.95 -5.51 1.45
N VAL A 80 8.09 -4.97 1.03
CA VAL A 80 9.41 -5.41 1.52
C VAL A 80 9.50 -5.32 3.03
N GLN A 81 9.12 -4.16 3.60
CA GLN A 81 9.20 -3.95 5.05
C GLN A 81 8.18 -4.78 5.83
N ALA A 82 6.96 -4.95 5.29
CA ALA A 82 5.92 -5.73 5.95
C ALA A 82 6.24 -7.23 5.96
N LEU A 83 6.77 -7.77 4.86
CA LEU A 83 7.18 -9.17 4.80
C LEU A 83 8.35 -9.47 5.73
N GLU A 84 9.34 -8.57 5.80
CA GLU A 84 10.44 -8.72 6.75
C GLU A 84 9.96 -8.65 8.20
N LEU A 85 9.08 -7.71 8.51
CA LEU A 85 8.47 -7.62 9.83
C LEU A 85 7.65 -8.88 10.18
N LEU A 86 6.87 -9.41 9.22
CA LEU A 86 6.12 -10.65 9.44
C LEU A 86 7.03 -11.83 9.77
N ARG A 87 8.18 -11.97 9.09
CA ARG A 87 9.17 -13.02 9.42
C ARG A 87 9.62 -12.91 10.87
N GLN A 88 9.92 -11.68 11.34
CA GLN A 88 10.34 -11.43 12.73
C GLN A 88 9.22 -11.72 13.74
N LEU A 89 7.99 -11.27 13.44
CA LEU A 89 6.83 -11.47 14.31
C LEU A 89 6.46 -12.95 14.43
N PHE A 90 6.54 -13.71 13.35
CA PHE A 90 6.25 -15.14 13.35
C PHE A 90 7.30 -16.00 14.12
N VAL A 91 8.44 -15.45 14.48
CA VAL A 91 9.34 -16.11 15.44
C VAL A 91 8.69 -16.21 16.83
N ARG A 92 7.95 -15.17 17.24
CA ARG A 92 7.38 -15.03 18.59
C ARG A 92 5.87 -15.28 18.65
N HIS A 93 5.17 -15.17 17.54
CA HIS A 93 3.72 -15.27 17.47
C HIS A 93 3.27 -16.32 16.45
N ASP A 94 2.20 -17.04 16.74
CA ASP A 94 1.60 -17.98 15.80
C ASP A 94 0.57 -17.28 14.87
N THR A 95 0.08 -16.11 15.29
CA THR A 95 -0.88 -15.31 14.54
C THR A 95 -0.43 -13.85 14.50
N VAL A 96 -0.63 -13.19 13.36
CA VAL A 96 -0.52 -11.74 13.18
C VAL A 96 -1.82 -11.24 12.56
N ILE A 97 -2.32 -10.08 13.01
CA ILE A 97 -3.54 -9.46 12.46
C ILE A 97 -3.12 -8.31 11.55
N ALA A 98 -3.43 -8.41 10.26
CA ALA A 98 -3.30 -7.28 9.33
C ALA A 98 -4.64 -6.56 9.21
N VAL A 99 -4.68 -5.23 9.37
CA VAL A 99 -5.92 -4.47 9.34
C VAL A 99 -5.76 -3.16 8.57
N GLY A 100 -6.70 -2.87 7.67
CA GLY A 100 -6.72 -1.59 6.96
C GLY A 100 -7.71 -1.52 5.79
N GLY A 101 -7.62 -0.42 5.06
CA GLY A 101 -8.51 -0.12 3.93
C GLY A 101 -7.77 0.08 2.60
N SER A 102 -6.44 0.08 2.58
CA SER A 102 -5.66 0.29 1.35
C SER A 102 -5.51 -1.02 0.58
N GLY A 103 -6.41 -1.25 -0.38
CA GLY A 103 -6.47 -2.51 -1.15
C GLY A 103 -5.14 -2.89 -1.79
N LEU A 104 -4.36 -1.90 -2.25
CA LEU A 104 -3.06 -2.15 -2.85
C LEU A 104 -2.02 -2.65 -1.83
N TYR A 105 -2.07 -2.16 -0.58
CA TYR A 105 -1.22 -2.65 0.51
C TYR A 105 -1.60 -4.08 0.92
N VAL A 106 -2.92 -4.37 0.96
CA VAL A 106 -3.41 -5.73 1.22
C VAL A 106 -2.97 -6.69 0.12
N LYS A 107 -3.10 -6.29 -1.15
CA LYS A 107 -2.65 -7.08 -2.29
C LYS A 107 -1.14 -7.36 -2.21
N ALA A 108 -0.33 -6.33 -2.01
CA ALA A 108 1.11 -6.47 -1.87
C ALA A 108 1.50 -7.45 -0.74
N LEU A 109 0.81 -7.37 0.40
CA LEU A 109 1.07 -8.24 1.54
C LEU A 109 0.70 -9.71 1.30
N CYS A 110 -0.40 -9.97 0.56
CA CYS A 110 -0.97 -11.31 0.40
C CYS A 110 -0.52 -12.02 -0.88
N GLU A 111 -0.33 -11.27 -1.95
CA GLU A 111 -0.08 -11.78 -3.30
C GLU A 111 1.28 -11.40 -3.84
N GLY A 112 1.91 -10.38 -3.23
CA GLY A 112 3.08 -9.72 -3.77
C GLY A 112 2.72 -8.67 -4.83
N MET A 113 3.73 -7.92 -5.24
CA MET A 113 3.66 -6.98 -6.35
C MET A 113 4.61 -7.43 -7.45
N ASP A 114 4.26 -7.08 -8.68
CA ASP A 114 5.19 -7.24 -9.79
C ASP A 114 6.47 -6.43 -9.53
N ASP A 115 7.60 -6.98 -9.94
CA ASP A 115 8.91 -6.32 -9.85
C ASP A 115 9.01 -5.21 -10.90
N LEU A 116 8.33 -4.10 -10.61
CA LEU A 116 8.34 -2.92 -11.47
C LEU A 116 9.48 -1.98 -11.08
N PRO A 117 10.09 -1.31 -12.06
CA PRO A 117 11.17 -0.37 -11.79
C PRO A 117 10.71 0.74 -10.81
N GLU A 118 11.63 1.20 -10.00
CA GLU A 118 11.38 2.38 -9.17
C GLU A 118 11.01 3.58 -10.06
N ALA A 119 10.18 4.45 -9.51
CA ALA A 119 9.75 5.63 -10.24
C ALA A 119 10.93 6.57 -10.48
N ASP A 120 11.22 6.87 -11.74
CA ASP A 120 12.17 7.91 -12.13
C ASP A 120 11.50 9.31 -11.97
N PRO A 121 11.97 10.16 -11.03
CA PRO A 121 11.37 11.46 -10.80
C PRO A 121 11.43 12.39 -12.02
N GLU A 122 12.50 12.32 -12.81
CA GLU A 122 12.69 13.17 -13.99
C GLU A 122 11.76 12.74 -15.13
N LEU A 123 11.70 11.44 -15.41
CA LEU A 123 10.77 10.89 -16.39
C LEU A 123 9.32 11.19 -16.00
N ARG A 124 8.99 11.01 -14.74
CA ARG A 124 7.64 11.32 -14.21
C ARG A 124 7.28 12.79 -14.36
N ARG A 125 8.23 13.69 -14.10
CA ARG A 125 8.05 15.14 -14.32
C ARG A 125 7.79 15.44 -15.79
N THR A 126 8.58 14.86 -16.68
CA THR A 126 8.44 15.02 -18.13
C THR A 126 7.08 14.53 -18.61
N LEU A 127 6.66 13.34 -18.20
CA LEU A 127 5.36 12.78 -18.57
C LEU A 127 4.18 13.62 -18.05
N ARG A 128 4.29 14.20 -16.84
CA ARG A 128 3.29 15.13 -16.31
C ARG A 128 3.22 16.43 -17.11
N GLN A 129 4.35 16.97 -17.55
CA GLN A 129 4.37 18.14 -18.42
C GLN A 129 3.76 17.83 -19.79
N ARG A 130 4.07 16.67 -20.35
CA ARG A 130 3.46 16.20 -21.59
C ARG A 130 1.94 16.02 -21.44
N LEU A 131 1.50 15.43 -20.35
CA LEU A 131 0.06 15.32 -20.04
C LEU A 131 -0.64 16.69 -20.05
N ALA A 132 0.00 17.71 -19.47
CA ALA A 132 -0.57 19.06 -19.42
C ALA A 132 -0.59 19.74 -20.80
N ASN A 133 0.40 19.49 -21.67
CA ASN A 133 0.55 20.15 -22.95
C ASN A 133 -0.14 19.41 -24.12
N GLU A 134 -0.06 18.08 -24.11
CA GLU A 134 -0.52 17.22 -25.21
C GLU A 134 -1.88 16.56 -24.93
N GLY A 135 -2.26 16.49 -23.66
CA GLY A 135 -3.49 15.83 -23.23
C GLY A 135 -3.35 14.31 -23.02
N LEU A 136 -4.37 13.74 -22.39
CA LEU A 136 -4.40 12.32 -22.02
C LEU A 136 -4.48 11.38 -23.21
N GLU A 137 -5.14 11.80 -24.27
CA GLU A 137 -5.35 11.02 -25.49
C GLU A 137 -4.01 10.73 -26.20
N SER A 138 -3.15 11.75 -26.33
CA SER A 138 -1.81 11.62 -26.92
C SER A 138 -0.98 10.59 -26.18
N LEU A 139 -0.95 10.68 -24.85
CA LEU A 139 -0.23 9.72 -24.00
C LEU A 139 -0.84 8.30 -24.10
N GLY A 140 -2.14 8.21 -24.21
CA GLY A 140 -2.85 6.95 -24.42
C GLY A 140 -2.48 6.27 -25.73
N GLU A 141 -2.39 7.01 -26.83
CA GLU A 141 -1.99 6.45 -28.12
C GLU A 141 -0.50 6.01 -28.12
N GLU A 142 0.35 6.69 -27.37
CA GLU A 142 1.73 6.23 -27.17
C GLU A 142 1.79 4.92 -26.35
N LEU A 143 1.02 4.84 -25.26
CA LEU A 143 0.92 3.60 -24.49
C LEU A 143 0.39 2.45 -25.34
N LYS A 144 -0.58 2.68 -26.21
CA LYS A 144 -1.11 1.68 -27.13
C LYS A 144 -0.07 1.13 -28.10
N ARG A 145 0.90 1.96 -28.49
CA ARG A 145 2.01 1.53 -29.36
C ARG A 145 3.06 0.73 -28.60
N LEU A 146 3.35 1.10 -27.34
CA LEU A 146 4.37 0.47 -26.53
C LEU A 146 3.87 -0.81 -25.86
N ASP A 147 2.67 -0.78 -25.31
CA ASP A 147 2.03 -1.93 -24.67
C ASP A 147 0.52 -1.99 -25.01
N PRO A 148 0.16 -2.55 -26.18
CA PRO A 148 -1.22 -2.69 -26.58
C PRO A 148 -2.05 -3.61 -25.68
N VAL A 149 -1.39 -4.57 -24.99
CA VAL A 149 -2.06 -5.51 -24.09
C VAL A 149 -2.51 -4.78 -22.82
N TYR A 150 -1.61 -4.06 -22.20
CA TYR A 150 -1.96 -3.26 -21.02
C TYR A 150 -2.91 -2.10 -21.35
N TYR A 151 -2.72 -1.45 -22.50
CA TYR A 151 -3.64 -0.39 -22.98
C TYR A 151 -5.10 -0.86 -23.07
N ALA A 152 -5.34 -2.10 -23.45
CA ALA A 152 -6.70 -2.67 -23.52
C ALA A 152 -7.36 -2.86 -22.14
N GLN A 153 -6.55 -2.98 -21.09
CA GLN A 153 -6.99 -3.28 -19.71
C GLN A 153 -7.03 -2.05 -18.80
N VAL A 154 -6.16 -1.06 -19.08
CA VAL A 154 -6.02 0.12 -18.22
C VAL A 154 -7.24 1.02 -18.30
N ASP A 155 -7.60 1.60 -17.16
CA ASP A 155 -8.57 2.70 -17.13
C ASP A 155 -7.97 3.95 -17.80
N ARG A 156 -8.29 4.13 -19.06
CA ARG A 156 -7.79 5.23 -19.93
C ARG A 156 -8.31 6.61 -19.52
N SER A 157 -9.35 6.68 -18.71
CA SER A 157 -9.84 7.94 -18.16
C SER A 157 -9.04 8.43 -16.95
N ASN A 158 -8.15 7.57 -16.41
CA ASN A 158 -7.32 7.88 -15.26
C ASN A 158 -5.90 8.29 -15.69
N PRO A 159 -5.56 9.61 -15.64
CA PRO A 159 -4.25 10.11 -16.07
C PRO A 159 -3.08 9.50 -15.31
N ALA A 160 -3.25 9.24 -14.00
CA ALA A 160 -2.19 8.68 -13.18
C ALA A 160 -1.83 7.24 -13.59
N ARG A 161 -2.81 6.45 -14.02
CA ARG A 161 -2.58 5.08 -14.51
C ARG A 161 -1.89 5.08 -15.87
N VAL A 162 -2.30 5.94 -16.78
CA VAL A 162 -1.67 6.05 -18.11
C VAL A 162 -0.23 6.54 -17.98
N VAL A 163 0.01 7.58 -17.18
CA VAL A 163 1.37 8.09 -16.92
C VAL A 163 2.26 7.02 -16.31
N ARG A 164 1.76 6.28 -15.31
CA ARG A 164 2.56 5.21 -14.68
C ARG A 164 2.87 4.06 -15.64
N ALA A 165 1.93 3.69 -16.48
CA ALA A 165 2.15 2.67 -17.50
C ALA A 165 3.24 3.09 -18.50
N LEU A 166 3.18 4.33 -19.00
CA LEU A 166 4.21 4.88 -19.87
C LEU A 166 5.58 4.95 -19.19
N GLU A 167 5.61 5.38 -17.93
CA GLU A 167 6.83 5.40 -17.12
C GLU A 167 7.49 4.01 -17.08
N VAL A 168 6.71 2.97 -16.82
CA VAL A 168 7.22 1.58 -16.82
C VAL A 168 7.70 1.18 -18.21
N CYS A 169 6.90 1.36 -19.27
CA CYS A 169 7.29 1.01 -20.63
C CYS A 169 8.60 1.71 -21.07
N LEU A 170 8.77 2.99 -20.75
CA LEU A 170 9.95 3.76 -21.13
C LEU A 170 11.20 3.42 -20.32
N GLN A 171 11.04 2.84 -19.13
CA GLN A 171 12.16 2.39 -18.30
C GLN A 171 12.60 0.95 -18.62
N THR A 172 11.68 0.12 -19.08
CA THR A 172 11.96 -1.33 -19.28
C THR A 172 12.18 -1.72 -20.74
N GLY A 173 11.77 -0.88 -21.70
CA GLY A 173 11.85 -1.13 -23.14
C GLY A 173 10.66 -1.93 -23.62
#